data_0abfdff51ceec273bcd71c05931bdff6
#
_entry.id   0abfdff51ceec273bcd71c05931bdff6
#
_cell.length_a   1.000
_cell.length_b   1.000
_cell.length_c   1.000
_cell.angle_alpha   90.00
_cell.angle_beta   90.00
_cell.angle_gamma   90.00
#
_symmetry.space_group_name_H-M   'P 1'
#
loop_
_entity.id
_entity.type
_entity.pdbx_description
1 polymer ?
#
loop_
_entity_poly.entity_id
_entity_poly.type
_entity_poly.pdbx_seq_one_letter_code
_entity_poly.pdbx_strand_id
1 'polypeptide(L)'
;PVLPACADWTQLETLAKEREMIGLYLSAHPLDDYKVIINHMCKTQLTELENLDPFKGQEIAVAGMVVSVQNLMTKTGKPWGKFVLEDYNGTHEFALFGKDYENFRKYLFADYFLFIRGRVQPKPYNDKELEFKIISMVQLSEMRDTMIKEMHVQLPVQEVTQELIRDLSERVREARGETLFRVNVYDRDAHVSLSLFSKSYKVSLTQSLVGYLEDNDIKYSIA
;
A
#
# COMPACT_ATOMS: atom_id res chain seq x y z
N PRO A 1 -26.95 23.37 -27.30
CA PRO A 1 -27.13 21.97 -26.93
C PRO A 1 -26.91 21.81 -25.42
N VAL A 2 -27.93 21.27 -24.74
CA VAL A 2 -27.81 20.92 -23.32
C VAL A 2 -27.07 19.58 -23.28
N LEU A 3 -25.91 19.53 -22.66
CA LEU A 3 -25.20 18.26 -22.46
C LEU A 3 -26.01 17.40 -21.49
N PRO A 4 -26.15 16.10 -21.74
CA PRO A 4 -26.83 15.21 -20.81
C PRO A 4 -26.03 15.15 -19.51
N ALA A 5 -26.72 15.08 -18.37
CA ALA A 5 -26.07 14.84 -17.08
C ALA A 5 -25.43 13.45 -17.10
N CYS A 6 -24.14 13.38 -16.86
CA CYS A 6 -23.42 12.13 -16.65
C CYS A 6 -22.94 12.05 -15.20
N ALA A 7 -22.77 10.84 -14.70
CA ALA A 7 -22.13 10.64 -13.40
C ALA A 7 -20.66 11.09 -13.45
N ASP A 8 -20.18 11.69 -12.36
CA ASP A 8 -18.77 12.02 -12.22
C ASP A 8 -17.93 10.73 -12.21
N TRP A 9 -16.73 10.82 -12.75
CA TRP A 9 -15.78 9.71 -12.71
C TRP A 9 -15.36 9.41 -11.27
N THR A 10 -15.16 8.14 -11.00
CA THR A 10 -14.48 7.73 -9.77
C THR A 10 -13.03 8.25 -9.77
N GLN A 11 -12.41 8.33 -8.60
CA GLN A 11 -11.01 8.76 -8.50
C GLN A 11 -10.07 7.89 -9.37
N LEU A 12 -10.24 6.56 -9.35
CA LEU A 12 -9.45 5.65 -10.18
C LEU A 12 -9.68 5.86 -11.69
N GLU A 13 -10.92 6.11 -12.12
CA GLU A 13 -11.22 6.43 -13.53
C GLU A 13 -10.58 7.75 -13.94
N THR A 14 -10.61 8.78 -13.07
CA THR A 14 -9.94 10.05 -13.32
C THR A 14 -8.44 9.85 -13.50
N LEU A 15 -7.80 9.13 -12.58
CA LEU A 15 -6.36 8.84 -12.65
C LEU A 15 -6.00 8.02 -13.89
N ALA A 16 -6.83 7.03 -14.26
CA ALA A 16 -6.63 6.26 -15.49
C ALA A 16 -6.68 7.16 -16.75
N LYS A 17 -7.62 8.13 -16.77
CA LYS A 17 -7.74 9.10 -17.88
C LYS A 17 -6.57 10.10 -17.92
N GLU A 18 -6.12 10.57 -16.77
CA GLU A 18 -4.92 11.42 -16.68
C GLU A 18 -3.72 10.70 -17.30
N ARG A 19 -3.49 9.45 -16.90
CA ARG A 19 -2.40 8.62 -17.44
C ARG A 19 -2.56 8.34 -18.94
N GLU A 20 -3.77 8.04 -19.40
CA GLU A 20 -4.05 7.79 -20.81
C GLU A 20 -3.73 9.01 -21.69
N MET A 21 -4.08 10.22 -21.22
CA MET A 21 -3.98 11.45 -22.01
C MET A 21 -2.62 12.15 -21.85
N ILE A 22 -2.00 12.09 -20.69
CA ILE A 22 -0.84 12.90 -20.34
C ILE A 22 0.40 12.03 -20.07
N GLY A 23 0.18 10.74 -19.78
CA GLY A 23 1.24 9.78 -19.44
C GLY A 23 1.64 9.79 -17.96
N LEU A 24 1.01 10.64 -17.14
CA LEU A 24 1.31 10.81 -15.71
C LEU A 24 0.02 10.92 -14.90
N TYR A 25 0.09 10.60 -13.61
CA TYR A 25 -0.94 10.90 -12.63
C TYR A 25 -0.74 12.34 -12.12
N LEU A 26 -1.75 13.20 -12.23
CA LEU A 26 -1.67 14.61 -11.83
C LEU A 26 -2.36 14.89 -10.49
N SER A 27 -3.54 14.32 -10.30
CA SER A 27 -4.38 14.64 -9.14
C SER A 27 -3.96 13.92 -7.88
N ALA A 28 -3.53 12.65 -8.00
CA ALA A 28 -3.09 11.79 -6.90
C ALA A 28 -2.40 10.54 -7.50
N HIS A 29 -1.74 9.75 -6.65
CA HIS A 29 -1.22 8.45 -7.09
C HIS A 29 -2.20 7.33 -6.69
N PRO A 30 -2.43 6.30 -7.54
CA PRO A 30 -3.34 5.20 -7.21
C PRO A 30 -3.01 4.46 -5.90
N LEU A 31 -1.74 4.48 -5.49
CA LEU A 31 -1.26 3.85 -4.25
C LEU A 31 -1.41 4.71 -2.99
N ASP A 32 -1.91 5.95 -3.10
CA ASP A 32 -1.96 6.89 -1.96
C ASP A 32 -2.82 6.36 -0.82
N ASP A 33 -3.91 5.65 -1.10
CA ASP A 33 -4.75 4.99 -0.09
C ASP A 33 -4.00 3.88 0.70
N TYR A 34 -2.88 3.40 0.17
CA TYR A 34 -2.05 2.35 0.78
C TYR A 34 -0.68 2.85 1.24
N LYS A 35 -0.39 4.15 1.11
CA LYS A 35 0.91 4.78 1.39
C LYS A 35 1.45 4.41 2.77
N VAL A 36 0.60 4.43 3.79
CA VAL A 36 0.99 4.07 5.17
C VAL A 36 1.46 2.63 5.26
N ILE A 37 0.71 1.70 4.67
CA ILE A 37 1.05 0.27 4.66
C ILE A 37 2.36 0.05 3.91
N ILE A 38 2.48 0.63 2.72
CA ILE A 38 3.66 0.51 1.88
C ILE A 38 4.90 1.02 2.63
N ASN A 39 4.84 2.20 3.22
CA ASN A 39 5.97 2.79 3.95
C ASN A 39 6.41 1.98 5.18
N HIS A 40 5.47 1.30 5.85
CA HIS A 40 5.77 0.47 7.01
C HIS A 40 6.23 -0.94 6.67
N MET A 41 5.69 -1.53 5.62
CA MET A 41 5.88 -2.94 5.29
C MET A 41 6.88 -3.18 4.16
N CYS A 42 7.06 -2.21 3.26
CA CYS A 42 7.95 -2.31 2.11
C CYS A 42 9.14 -1.36 2.29
N LYS A 43 10.31 -1.95 2.49
CA LYS A 43 11.57 -1.18 2.56
C LYS A 43 12.30 -1.16 1.21
N THR A 44 11.82 -1.91 0.25
CA THR A 44 12.42 -2.11 -1.07
C THR A 44 11.47 -1.58 -2.13
N GLN A 45 12.00 -0.83 -3.09
CA GLN A 45 11.29 -0.31 -4.25
C GLN A 45 11.37 -1.32 -5.40
N LEU A 46 10.42 -1.25 -6.34
CA LEU A 46 10.41 -2.14 -7.50
C LEU A 46 11.65 -1.99 -8.39
N THR A 47 12.16 -0.77 -8.53
CA THR A 47 13.38 -0.48 -9.30
C THR A 47 14.63 -1.14 -8.72
N GLU A 48 14.67 -1.39 -7.42
CA GLU A 48 15.81 -2.05 -6.77
C GLU A 48 15.87 -3.55 -7.11
N LEU A 49 14.77 -4.14 -7.60
CA LEU A 49 14.77 -5.55 -8.05
C LEU A 49 15.56 -5.79 -9.35
N GLU A 50 16.01 -4.74 -10.03
CA GLU A 50 16.92 -4.86 -11.17
C GLU A 50 18.31 -5.34 -10.73
N ASN A 51 18.72 -5.01 -9.50
CA ASN A 51 19.96 -5.51 -8.90
C ASN A 51 19.67 -6.21 -7.57
N LEU A 52 19.68 -7.54 -7.59
CA LEU A 52 19.37 -8.37 -6.44
C LEU A 52 20.56 -8.64 -5.51
N ASP A 53 21.78 -8.27 -5.89
CA ASP A 53 23.00 -8.59 -5.10
C ASP A 53 22.94 -8.07 -3.65
N PRO A 54 22.45 -6.84 -3.36
CA PRO A 54 22.35 -6.33 -1.99
C PRO A 54 21.40 -7.14 -1.10
N PHE A 55 20.44 -7.85 -1.71
CA PHE A 55 19.38 -8.57 -1.01
C PHE A 55 19.60 -10.08 -0.95
N LYS A 56 20.77 -10.57 -1.37
CA LYS A 56 21.08 -12.00 -1.43
C LYS A 56 20.79 -12.71 -0.10
N GLY A 57 19.96 -13.75 -0.14
CA GLY A 57 19.57 -14.55 1.01
C GLY A 57 18.51 -13.91 1.91
N GLN A 58 18.10 -12.68 1.64
CA GLN A 58 17.11 -11.95 2.43
C GLN A 58 15.69 -12.19 1.91
N GLU A 59 14.73 -12.03 2.82
CA GLU A 59 13.33 -11.85 2.46
C GLU A 59 13.05 -10.36 2.38
N ILE A 60 12.51 -9.93 1.25
CA ILE A 60 12.10 -8.54 0.99
C ILE A 60 10.64 -8.49 0.57
N ALA A 61 10.05 -7.33 0.76
CA ALA A 61 8.67 -7.08 0.38
C ALA A 61 8.57 -5.85 -0.51
N VAL A 62 7.76 -5.95 -1.54
CA VAL A 62 7.42 -4.86 -2.47
C VAL A 62 5.90 -4.76 -2.60
N ALA A 63 5.42 -3.59 -2.97
CA ALA A 63 4.01 -3.37 -3.23
C ALA A 63 3.82 -2.45 -4.44
N GLY A 64 2.67 -2.58 -5.08
CA GLY A 64 2.36 -1.77 -6.25
C GLY A 64 0.99 -2.10 -6.84
N MET A 65 0.66 -1.42 -7.92
CA MET A 65 -0.52 -1.66 -8.73
C MET A 65 -0.15 -2.50 -9.95
N VAL A 66 -0.96 -3.48 -10.28
CA VAL A 66 -0.82 -4.28 -11.50
C VAL A 66 -1.26 -3.45 -12.70
N VAL A 67 -0.33 -3.10 -13.57
CA VAL A 67 -0.61 -2.29 -14.76
C VAL A 67 -0.78 -3.10 -16.04
N SER A 68 -0.28 -4.33 -16.06
CA SER A 68 -0.36 -5.19 -17.24
C SER A 68 -0.31 -6.66 -16.82
N VAL A 69 -1.08 -7.50 -17.51
CA VAL A 69 -1.12 -8.95 -17.29
C VAL A 69 -1.14 -9.66 -18.63
N GLN A 70 -0.35 -10.71 -18.76
CA GLN A 70 -0.38 -11.60 -19.91
C GLN A 70 -0.40 -13.06 -19.44
N ASN A 71 -1.41 -13.80 -19.87
CA ASN A 71 -1.52 -15.23 -19.65
C ASN A 71 -1.09 -15.94 -20.95
N LEU A 72 -0.11 -16.82 -20.83
CA LEU A 72 0.62 -17.40 -21.95
C LEU A 72 0.70 -18.91 -21.81
N MET A 73 1.11 -19.57 -22.90
CA MET A 73 1.37 -21.02 -22.92
C MET A 73 2.82 -21.27 -23.33
N THR A 74 3.47 -22.18 -22.64
CA THR A 74 4.81 -22.67 -23.06
C THR A 74 4.70 -23.52 -24.35
N LYS A 75 5.81 -23.76 -25.02
CA LYS A 75 5.84 -24.68 -26.18
C LYS A 75 5.36 -26.09 -25.84
N THR A 76 5.43 -26.49 -24.58
CA THR A 76 4.96 -27.80 -24.08
C THR A 76 3.51 -27.78 -23.58
N GLY A 77 2.76 -26.70 -23.84
CA GLY A 77 1.34 -26.58 -23.46
C GLY A 77 1.09 -26.28 -21.98
N LYS A 78 2.11 -25.92 -21.19
CA LYS A 78 1.92 -25.55 -19.78
C LYS A 78 1.58 -24.06 -19.67
N PRO A 79 0.57 -23.68 -18.87
CA PRO A 79 0.23 -22.29 -18.67
C PRO A 79 1.27 -21.59 -17.79
N TRP A 80 1.51 -20.31 -18.09
CA TRP A 80 2.31 -19.40 -17.29
C TRP A 80 1.78 -17.99 -17.47
N GLY A 81 2.20 -17.08 -16.63
CA GLY A 81 1.76 -15.68 -16.72
C GLY A 81 2.88 -14.72 -16.38
N LYS A 82 2.78 -13.54 -16.95
CA LYS A 82 3.60 -12.40 -16.53
C LYS A 82 2.73 -11.20 -16.25
N PHE A 83 3.18 -10.37 -15.34
CA PHE A 83 2.51 -9.14 -14.96
C PHE A 83 3.53 -8.06 -14.63
N VAL A 84 3.14 -6.82 -14.86
CA VAL A 84 3.94 -5.66 -14.51
C VAL A 84 3.29 -5.01 -13.29
N LEU A 85 4.08 -4.82 -12.25
CA LEU A 85 3.73 -4.08 -11.05
C LEU A 85 4.36 -2.68 -11.13
N GLU A 86 3.64 -1.66 -10.69
CA GLU A 86 4.08 -0.27 -10.66
C GLU A 86 3.98 0.29 -9.24
N ASP A 87 5.04 0.93 -8.77
CA ASP A 87 5.06 1.69 -7.53
C ASP A 87 5.28 3.19 -7.80
N TYR A 88 5.59 3.99 -6.77
CA TYR A 88 5.85 5.43 -6.91
C TYR A 88 7.11 5.75 -7.73
N ASN A 89 8.02 4.79 -7.91
CA ASN A 89 9.37 5.02 -8.44
C ASN A 89 9.60 4.35 -9.79
N GLY A 90 8.77 3.37 -10.13
CA GLY A 90 8.89 2.68 -11.41
C GLY A 90 8.11 1.39 -11.50
N THR A 91 8.51 0.54 -12.42
CA THR A 91 7.82 -0.72 -12.72
C THR A 91 8.77 -1.90 -12.70
N HIS A 92 8.23 -3.08 -12.39
CA HIS A 92 8.97 -4.34 -12.50
C HIS A 92 8.07 -5.43 -13.10
N GLU A 93 8.61 -6.21 -14.05
CA GLU A 93 7.91 -7.35 -14.65
C GLU A 93 8.23 -8.64 -13.89
N PHE A 94 7.20 -9.31 -13.43
CA PHE A 94 7.27 -10.63 -12.79
C PHE A 94 6.77 -11.70 -13.75
N ALA A 95 7.42 -12.87 -13.73
CA ALA A 95 6.99 -14.05 -14.47
C ALA A 95 6.70 -15.22 -13.51
N LEU A 96 5.55 -15.84 -13.66
CA LEU A 96 5.08 -16.95 -12.83
C LEU A 96 4.96 -18.23 -13.67
N PHE A 97 5.66 -19.28 -13.24
CA PHE A 97 5.66 -20.57 -13.93
C PHE A 97 5.19 -21.70 -13.00
N GLY A 98 4.59 -22.72 -13.57
CA GLY A 98 4.21 -23.95 -12.87
C GLY A 98 3.38 -23.69 -11.60
N LYS A 99 3.86 -24.18 -10.45
CA LYS A 99 3.15 -24.04 -9.17
C LYS A 99 2.95 -22.60 -8.74
N ASP A 100 3.89 -21.70 -9.04
CA ASP A 100 3.74 -20.29 -8.68
C ASP A 100 2.60 -19.65 -9.48
N TYR A 101 2.50 -19.97 -10.76
CA TYR A 101 1.36 -19.52 -11.56
C TYR A 101 0.03 -20.07 -11.03
N GLU A 102 -0.04 -21.36 -10.70
CA GLU A 102 -1.24 -21.97 -10.13
C GLU A 102 -1.68 -21.29 -8.83
N ASN A 103 -0.72 -21.00 -7.95
CA ASN A 103 -0.98 -20.39 -6.64
C ASN A 103 -1.39 -18.91 -6.74
N PHE A 104 -0.77 -18.15 -7.64
CA PHE A 104 -0.90 -16.69 -7.67
C PHE A 104 -1.71 -16.14 -8.85
N ARG A 105 -2.14 -16.97 -9.83
CA ARG A 105 -2.93 -16.51 -10.97
C ARG A 105 -4.20 -15.75 -10.59
N LYS A 106 -4.77 -16.01 -9.41
CA LYS A 106 -5.95 -15.33 -8.89
C LYS A 106 -5.73 -13.84 -8.59
N TYR A 107 -4.48 -13.39 -8.55
CA TYR A 107 -4.09 -12.00 -8.34
C TYR A 107 -3.69 -11.29 -9.64
N LEU A 108 -3.63 -12.00 -10.77
CA LEU A 108 -3.21 -11.46 -12.07
C LEU A 108 -4.37 -10.76 -12.78
N PHE A 109 -4.77 -9.63 -12.25
CA PHE A 109 -5.76 -8.73 -12.83
C PHE A 109 -5.23 -7.31 -12.82
N ALA A 110 -5.45 -6.57 -13.93
CA ALA A 110 -5.12 -5.15 -13.98
C ALA A 110 -5.85 -4.39 -12.85
N ASP A 111 -5.26 -3.31 -12.40
CA ASP A 111 -5.75 -2.45 -11.32
C ASP A 111 -5.84 -3.12 -9.93
N TYR A 112 -5.30 -4.33 -9.76
CA TYR A 112 -5.13 -4.91 -8.43
C TYR A 112 -3.92 -4.28 -7.73
N PHE A 113 -4.10 -3.95 -6.46
CA PHE A 113 -3.06 -3.45 -5.58
C PHE A 113 -2.49 -4.60 -4.77
N LEU A 114 -1.24 -4.96 -5.02
CA LEU A 114 -0.62 -6.15 -4.46
C LEU A 114 0.53 -5.81 -3.51
N PHE A 115 0.61 -6.59 -2.44
CA PHE A 115 1.78 -6.75 -1.61
C PHE A 115 2.41 -8.12 -1.92
N ILE A 116 3.68 -8.11 -2.25
CA ILE A 116 4.43 -9.31 -2.64
C ILE A 116 5.63 -9.45 -1.72
N ARG A 117 5.72 -10.57 -1.02
CA ARG A 117 6.89 -10.95 -0.24
C ARG A 117 7.60 -12.08 -0.95
N GLY A 118 8.91 -11.96 -1.08
CA GLY A 118 9.75 -12.97 -1.71
C GLY A 118 11.12 -13.06 -1.06
N ARG A 119 11.84 -14.08 -1.44
CA ARG A 119 13.23 -14.30 -1.04
C ARG A 119 14.14 -14.14 -2.23
N VAL A 120 15.25 -13.45 -2.04
CA VAL A 120 16.31 -13.36 -3.04
C VAL A 120 17.24 -14.54 -2.87
N GLN A 121 17.27 -15.41 -3.87
CA GLN A 121 18.03 -16.67 -3.85
C GLN A 121 18.70 -16.95 -5.20
N PRO A 122 19.71 -17.81 -5.25
CA PRO A 122 20.24 -18.32 -6.52
C PRO A 122 19.18 -19.03 -7.35
N LYS A 123 19.23 -18.86 -8.67
CA LYS A 123 18.36 -19.61 -9.59
C LYS A 123 18.64 -21.12 -9.49
N PRO A 124 17.63 -21.99 -9.58
CA PRO A 124 17.79 -23.45 -9.45
C PRO A 124 18.78 -24.07 -10.44
N TYR A 125 19.00 -23.45 -11.59
CA TYR A 125 19.84 -23.95 -12.68
C TYR A 125 21.10 -23.12 -12.92
N ASN A 126 21.29 -22.03 -12.17
CA ASN A 126 22.45 -21.16 -12.30
C ASN A 126 22.70 -20.39 -10.97
N ASP A 127 23.55 -20.97 -10.13
CA ASP A 127 23.90 -20.39 -8.81
C ASP A 127 24.58 -19.02 -8.87
N LYS A 128 25.02 -18.59 -10.08
CA LYS A 128 25.63 -17.26 -10.27
C LYS A 128 24.60 -16.16 -10.51
N GLU A 129 23.36 -16.53 -10.83
CA GLU A 129 22.28 -15.59 -11.04
C GLU A 129 21.30 -15.64 -9.88
N LEU A 130 20.86 -14.48 -9.41
CA LEU A 130 19.83 -14.37 -8.39
C LEU A 130 18.44 -14.26 -9.01
N GLU A 131 17.45 -14.71 -8.27
CA GLU A 131 16.04 -14.51 -8.56
C GLU A 131 15.30 -14.00 -7.32
N PHE A 132 14.26 -13.23 -7.52
CA PHE A 132 13.30 -12.90 -6.50
C PHE A 132 12.18 -13.94 -6.51
N LYS A 133 12.27 -14.92 -5.61
CA LYS A 133 11.29 -16.00 -5.50
C LYS A 133 10.11 -15.56 -4.65
N ILE A 134 8.93 -15.45 -5.24
CA ILE A 134 7.71 -15.06 -4.54
C ILE A 134 7.33 -16.15 -3.52
N ILE A 135 7.13 -15.76 -2.27
CA ILE A 135 6.68 -16.59 -1.16
C ILE A 135 5.19 -16.39 -0.93
N SER A 136 4.75 -15.12 -0.91
CA SER A 136 3.35 -14.78 -0.71
C SER A 136 2.96 -13.56 -1.52
N MET A 137 1.70 -13.52 -1.91
CA MET A 137 1.07 -12.43 -2.63
C MET A 137 -0.33 -12.24 -2.06
N VAL A 138 -0.67 -11.01 -1.68
CA VAL A 138 -1.98 -10.64 -1.14
C VAL A 138 -2.40 -9.28 -1.66
N GLN A 139 -3.69 -8.98 -1.65
CA GLN A 139 -4.16 -7.63 -1.96
C GLN A 139 -3.87 -6.67 -0.80
N LEU A 140 -3.45 -5.44 -1.13
CA LEU A 140 -3.20 -4.40 -0.12
C LEU A 140 -4.46 -4.07 0.69
N SER A 141 -5.65 -4.20 0.10
CA SER A 141 -6.92 -4.06 0.83
C SER A 141 -7.08 -5.10 1.93
N GLU A 142 -6.75 -6.38 1.65
CA GLU A 142 -6.80 -7.45 2.65
C GLU A 142 -5.80 -7.20 3.79
N MET A 143 -4.61 -6.66 3.46
CA MET A 143 -3.61 -6.30 4.48
C MET A 143 -4.10 -5.19 5.39
N ARG A 144 -4.69 -4.14 4.82
CA ARG A 144 -5.23 -3.03 5.58
C ARG A 144 -6.23 -3.51 6.64
N ASP A 145 -7.11 -4.42 6.25
CA ASP A 145 -8.19 -4.88 7.11
C ASP A 145 -7.76 -5.94 8.14
N THR A 146 -6.68 -6.69 7.86
CA THR A 146 -6.28 -7.84 8.69
C THR A 146 -5.02 -7.60 9.53
N MET A 147 -4.07 -6.82 9.04
CA MET A 147 -2.75 -6.68 9.67
C MET A 147 -2.60 -5.43 10.53
N ILE A 148 -3.33 -4.36 10.24
CA ILE A 148 -3.28 -3.15 11.04
C ILE A 148 -4.39 -3.21 12.09
N LYS A 149 -4.02 -3.56 13.32
CA LYS A 149 -4.99 -3.69 14.42
C LYS A 149 -5.15 -2.42 15.22
N GLU A 150 -4.10 -1.64 15.33
CA GLU A 150 -4.08 -0.42 16.13
C GLU A 150 -3.40 0.73 15.40
N MET A 151 -3.95 1.93 15.53
CA MET A 151 -3.35 3.19 15.14
C MET A 151 -3.14 4.04 16.38
N HIS A 152 -1.91 4.48 16.62
CA HIS A 152 -1.52 5.29 17.75
C HIS A 152 -1.15 6.68 17.28
N VAL A 153 -1.88 7.70 17.70
CA VAL A 153 -1.57 9.11 17.46
C VAL A 153 -0.91 9.68 18.71
N GLN A 154 0.15 10.46 18.55
CA GLN A 154 0.92 11.07 19.63
C GLN A 154 0.72 12.58 19.63
N LEU A 155 0.19 13.14 20.70
CA LEU A 155 -0.09 14.56 20.84
C LEU A 155 0.62 15.14 22.06
N PRO A 156 1.52 16.12 21.90
CA PRO A 156 2.00 16.91 23.03
C PRO A 156 0.83 17.67 23.69
N VAL A 157 0.74 17.67 25.01
CA VAL A 157 -0.37 18.32 25.71
C VAL A 157 -0.48 19.81 25.38
N GLN A 158 0.65 20.45 25.11
CA GLN A 158 0.74 21.87 24.75
C GLN A 158 0.10 22.19 23.39
N GLU A 159 0.00 21.21 22.50
CA GLU A 159 -0.57 21.34 21.15
C GLU A 159 -2.05 20.96 21.11
N VAL A 160 -2.60 20.41 22.21
CA VAL A 160 -4.01 19.98 22.28
C VAL A 160 -4.92 21.21 22.41
N THR A 161 -5.49 21.65 21.29
CA THR A 161 -6.49 22.73 21.23
C THR A 161 -7.89 22.18 20.99
N GLN A 162 -8.92 23.00 21.26
CA GLN A 162 -10.30 22.63 20.96
C GLN A 162 -10.55 22.45 19.46
N GLU A 163 -9.83 23.22 18.63
CA GLU A 163 -9.88 23.14 17.17
C GLU A 163 -9.31 21.79 16.69
N LEU A 164 -8.11 21.44 17.15
CA LEU A 164 -7.49 20.14 16.85
C LEU A 164 -8.39 18.97 17.25
N ILE A 165 -8.99 19.02 18.45
CA ILE A 165 -9.91 17.96 18.93
C ILE A 165 -11.12 17.84 18.00
N ARG A 166 -11.73 18.97 17.59
CA ARG A 166 -12.88 18.98 16.70
C ARG A 166 -12.52 18.38 15.35
N ASP A 167 -11.47 18.87 14.72
CA ASP A 167 -11.08 18.49 13.36
C ASP A 167 -10.63 17.01 13.30
N LEU A 168 -9.82 16.57 14.28
CA LEU A 168 -9.44 15.17 14.40
C LEU A 168 -10.66 14.26 14.64
N SER A 169 -11.62 14.70 15.46
CA SER A 169 -12.84 13.94 15.74
C SER A 169 -13.72 13.78 14.50
N GLU A 170 -13.80 14.81 13.65
CA GLU A 170 -14.53 14.75 12.37
C GLU A 170 -13.87 13.76 11.43
N ARG A 171 -12.54 13.83 11.25
CA ARG A 171 -11.78 12.89 10.41
C ARG A 171 -11.92 11.44 10.86
N VAL A 172 -11.83 11.20 12.18
CA VAL A 172 -12.01 9.87 12.77
C VAL A 172 -13.43 9.34 12.54
N ARG A 173 -14.47 10.20 12.58
CA ARG A 173 -15.85 9.80 12.29
C ARG A 173 -16.08 9.46 10.82
N GLU A 174 -15.42 10.16 9.91
CA GLU A 174 -15.49 9.91 8.46
C GLU A 174 -14.70 8.65 8.08
N ALA A 175 -13.55 8.43 8.70
CA ALA A 175 -12.65 7.32 8.43
C ALA A 175 -13.05 6.03 9.17
N ARG A 176 -14.32 5.61 9.13
CA ARG A 176 -14.77 4.37 9.79
C ARG A 176 -14.10 3.13 9.21
N GLY A 177 -13.67 2.21 10.09
CA GLY A 177 -12.98 0.98 9.72
C GLY A 177 -12.91 -0.04 10.86
N GLU A 178 -11.91 -0.91 10.84
CA GLU A 178 -11.72 -1.98 11.81
C GLU A 178 -10.49 -1.79 12.73
N THR A 179 -9.63 -0.81 12.44
CA THR A 179 -8.41 -0.52 13.22
C THR A 179 -8.76 0.23 14.51
N LEU A 180 -8.28 -0.24 15.64
CA LEU A 180 -8.44 0.45 16.93
C LEU A 180 -7.69 1.78 16.92
N PHE A 181 -8.34 2.84 17.36
CA PHE A 181 -7.78 4.18 17.40
C PHE A 181 -7.39 4.56 18.84
N ARG A 182 -6.10 4.88 19.04
CA ARG A 182 -5.54 5.33 20.30
C ARG A 182 -4.90 6.71 20.16
N VAL A 183 -5.08 7.53 21.17
CA VAL A 183 -4.43 8.84 21.28
C VAL A 183 -3.57 8.85 22.53
N ASN A 184 -2.28 9.04 22.37
CA ASN A 184 -1.32 9.19 23.45
C ASN A 184 -1.00 10.68 23.63
N VAL A 185 -1.58 11.28 24.66
CA VAL A 185 -1.26 12.65 25.05
C VAL A 185 -0.08 12.60 26.01
N TYR A 186 0.95 13.39 25.75
CA TYR A 186 2.14 13.39 26.61
C TYR A 186 2.57 14.82 26.95
N ASP A 187 3.11 14.95 28.16
CA ASP A 187 3.78 16.16 28.64
C ASP A 187 5.27 15.85 28.78
N ARG A 188 6.09 16.59 28.01
CA ARG A 188 7.56 16.39 28.02
C ARG A 188 8.20 16.89 29.29
N ASP A 189 7.68 17.98 29.85
CA ASP A 189 8.25 18.65 31.03
C ASP A 189 7.89 17.89 32.29
N ALA A 190 6.65 17.43 32.40
CA ALA A 190 6.18 16.62 33.53
C ALA A 190 6.55 15.13 33.44
N HIS A 191 7.09 14.65 32.29
CA HIS A 191 7.37 13.24 32.03
C HIS A 191 6.15 12.32 32.23
N VAL A 192 4.96 12.80 31.89
CA VAL A 192 3.69 12.06 32.03
C VAL A 192 3.10 11.79 30.66
N SER A 193 2.52 10.62 30.48
CA SER A 193 1.77 10.28 29.30
C SER A 193 0.43 9.62 29.65
N LEU A 194 -0.60 9.93 28.89
CA LEU A 194 -1.94 9.37 29.01
C LEU A 194 -2.35 8.73 27.69
N SER A 195 -2.63 7.43 27.73
CA SER A 195 -3.14 6.71 26.57
C SER A 195 -4.65 6.65 26.63
N LEU A 196 -5.31 7.26 25.67
CA LEU A 196 -6.75 7.25 25.48
C LEU A 196 -7.09 6.32 24.32
N PHE A 197 -8.12 5.51 24.47
CA PHE A 197 -8.60 4.66 23.38
C PHE A 197 -10.09 4.92 23.14
N SER A 198 -10.47 4.91 21.88
CA SER A 198 -11.88 5.04 21.53
C SER A 198 -12.57 3.69 21.67
N LYS A 199 -13.60 3.61 22.52
CA LYS A 199 -14.47 2.43 22.60
C LYS A 199 -15.49 2.36 21.46
N SER A 200 -15.82 3.51 20.88
CA SER A 200 -16.93 3.66 19.94
C SER A 200 -16.50 3.80 18.49
N TYR A 201 -15.24 4.16 18.26
CA TYR A 201 -14.73 4.42 16.90
C TYR A 201 -13.51 3.58 16.62
N LYS A 202 -13.62 2.79 15.58
CA LYS A 202 -12.50 2.18 14.88
C LYS A 202 -12.31 2.93 13.57
N VAL A 203 -11.10 3.02 13.08
CA VAL A 203 -10.74 3.80 11.90
C VAL A 203 -10.24 2.93 10.76
N SER A 204 -10.37 3.45 9.56
CA SER A 204 -9.63 3.01 8.37
C SER A 204 -8.53 4.03 8.10
N LEU A 205 -7.35 3.59 7.65
CA LEU A 205 -6.26 4.48 7.29
C LEU A 205 -6.53 5.12 5.92
N THR A 206 -7.49 6.06 5.89
CA THR A 206 -7.83 6.80 4.69
C THR A 206 -6.82 7.92 4.43
N GLN A 207 -6.66 8.31 3.16
CA GLN A 207 -5.85 9.46 2.76
C GLN A 207 -6.27 10.73 3.54
N SER A 208 -7.57 10.94 3.75
CA SER A 208 -8.11 12.08 4.49
C SER A 208 -7.62 12.12 5.95
N LEU A 209 -7.62 10.99 6.66
CA LEU A 209 -7.15 10.92 8.05
C LEU A 209 -5.63 11.02 8.12
N VAL A 210 -4.93 10.23 7.32
CA VAL A 210 -3.46 10.17 7.34
C VAL A 210 -2.85 11.48 6.85
N GLY A 211 -3.35 12.03 5.74
CA GLY A 211 -2.91 13.32 5.23
C GLY A 211 -3.11 14.44 6.24
N TYR A 212 -4.26 14.48 6.92
CA TYR A 212 -4.48 15.44 8.00
C TYR A 212 -3.43 15.35 9.12
N LEU A 213 -3.05 14.13 9.53
CA LEU A 213 -2.02 13.93 10.56
C LEU A 213 -0.65 14.40 10.06
N GLU A 214 -0.30 14.09 8.81
CA GLU A 214 0.97 14.49 8.18
C GLU A 214 1.03 16.02 7.97
N ASP A 215 -0.05 16.64 7.47
CA ASP A 215 -0.14 18.08 7.21
C ASP A 215 -0.03 18.92 8.51
N ASN A 216 -0.40 18.34 9.65
CA ASN A 216 -0.33 19.02 10.96
C ASN A 216 0.86 18.53 11.81
N ASP A 217 1.85 17.84 11.22
CA ASP A 217 3.02 17.28 11.91
C ASP A 217 2.68 16.34 13.10
N ILE A 218 1.49 15.75 13.09
CA ILE A 218 1.02 14.86 14.14
C ILE A 218 1.66 13.48 13.95
N LYS A 219 2.46 13.05 14.91
CA LYS A 219 3.12 11.74 14.87
C LYS A 219 2.11 10.63 15.09
N TYR A 220 2.20 9.60 14.25
CA TYR A 220 1.41 8.39 14.40
C TYR A 220 2.27 7.14 14.16
N SER A 221 1.79 6.01 14.64
CA SER A 221 2.33 4.67 14.37
C SER A 221 1.21 3.66 14.23
N ILE A 222 1.47 2.59 13.52
CA ILE A 222 0.54 1.47 13.33
C ILE A 222 1.11 0.19 13.94
N ALA A 223 0.24 -0.68 14.44
CA ALA A 223 0.60 -1.96 15.05
C ALA A 223 -0.38 -3.08 14.63
#